data_fdd1353266579275d08fcb89fa708ec9
#
_entry.id   fdd1353266579275d08fcb89fa708ec9
#
_cell.length_a   1.000
_cell.length_b   1.000
_cell.length_c   1.000
_cell.angle_alpha   90.00
_cell.angle_beta   90.00
_cell.angle_gamma   90.00
#
_symmetry.space_group_name_H-M   'P 1'
#
loop_
_entity.id
_entity.type
_entity.pdbx_description
1 polymer ?
#
loop_
_entity_poly.entity_id
_entity_poly.type
_entity_poly.pdbx_seq_one_letter_code
_entity_poly.pdbx_strand_id
1 'polypeptide(L)'
;PHAPIDYPSIFWAKPSIWSALYSKNFLDKNDIRFLPTPGASYQDSSFTFKVLACAKRLAFSGRAFLHYRQDNENSSVNSKGKVYCVCDEHAEIARFLDEVRPDLKQALGPVRAHTKFLNYRWNYDRLGDQLKGEFLDRFRDEIRQEIASGEIASGYLDGSIWDDEQTRGFLYFEPWEIEEIQEIVEDPKFYAVHRACEKSSGKKETIKRYWAAGGASYVSRVLTSKFSR
;
A
#
# COMPACT_ATOMS: atom_id res chain seq x y z
N PRO A 1 -19.20 -15.35 13.45
CA PRO A 1 -17.93 -14.60 13.49
C PRO A 1 -16.89 -15.40 12.72
N HIS A 2 -16.21 -14.73 11.81
CA HIS A 2 -15.22 -15.30 10.90
C HIS A 2 -13.83 -14.85 11.34
N ALA A 3 -12.78 -15.62 11.01
CA ALA A 3 -11.42 -15.17 11.18
C ALA A 3 -11.08 -14.16 10.06
N PRO A 4 -10.38 -13.06 10.36
CA PRO A 4 -10.01 -12.07 9.32
C PRO A 4 -9.19 -12.68 8.19
N ILE A 5 -8.36 -13.67 8.47
CA ILE A 5 -7.54 -14.36 7.48
C ILE A 5 -8.37 -15.06 6.38
N ASP A 6 -9.63 -15.40 6.66
CA ASP A 6 -10.54 -15.99 5.67
C ASP A 6 -11.08 -14.93 4.68
N TYR A 7 -10.84 -13.65 4.96
CA TYR A 7 -11.30 -12.50 4.17
C TYR A 7 -10.19 -11.47 4.01
N PRO A 8 -9.18 -11.73 3.16
CA PRO A 8 -7.99 -10.88 3.03
C PRO A 8 -8.27 -9.41 2.76
N SER A 9 -9.38 -9.09 2.07
CA SER A 9 -9.78 -7.70 1.77
C SER A 9 -9.98 -6.83 3.02
N ILE A 10 -10.17 -7.42 4.21
CA ILE A 10 -10.28 -6.64 5.44
C ILE A 10 -8.97 -5.93 5.81
N PHE A 11 -7.82 -6.46 5.39
CA PHE A 11 -6.51 -5.85 5.63
C PHE A 11 -6.30 -4.56 4.84
N TRP A 12 -7.11 -4.32 3.80
CA TRP A 12 -7.08 -3.11 2.97
C TRP A 12 -7.98 -2.00 3.50
N ALA A 13 -8.82 -2.33 4.50
CA ALA A 13 -9.61 -1.31 5.16
C ALA A 13 -8.69 -0.29 5.86
N LYS A 14 -9.08 0.99 5.80
CA LYS A 14 -8.33 2.06 6.48
C LYS A 14 -8.13 1.68 7.95
N PRO A 15 -6.88 1.66 8.45
CA PRO A 15 -6.56 1.29 9.82
C PRO A 15 -7.02 2.37 10.81
N SER A 16 -8.31 2.33 11.16
CA SER A 16 -8.95 3.32 12.05
C SER A 16 -8.99 2.77 13.46
N ILE A 17 -7.87 2.79 14.18
CA ILE A 17 -7.75 2.21 15.53
C ILE A 17 -8.77 2.76 16.54
N TRP A 18 -9.21 4.00 16.35
CA TRP A 18 -10.22 4.66 17.20
C TRP A 18 -11.64 4.15 16.98
N SER A 19 -11.90 3.43 15.88
CA SER A 19 -13.22 2.90 15.54
C SER A 19 -13.44 1.46 16.01
N ALA A 20 -12.54 0.92 16.85
CA ALA A 20 -12.59 -0.47 17.29
C ALA A 20 -12.41 -0.59 18.80
N LEU A 21 -12.93 -1.69 19.35
CA LEU A 21 -12.69 -2.13 20.72
C LEU A 21 -11.79 -3.37 20.70
N TYR A 22 -10.74 -3.35 21.47
CA TYR A 22 -9.75 -4.41 21.55
C TYR A 22 -9.80 -5.07 22.91
N SER A 23 -9.83 -6.41 22.95
CA SER A 23 -9.64 -7.13 24.19
C SER A 23 -8.21 -6.99 24.69
N LYS A 24 -8.01 -6.42 25.89
CA LYS A 24 -6.68 -6.30 26.49
C LYS A 24 -5.98 -7.66 26.60
N ASN A 25 -6.67 -8.68 27.07
CA ASN A 25 -6.11 -10.03 27.17
C ASN A 25 -5.67 -10.61 25.83
N PHE A 26 -6.40 -10.29 24.74
CA PHE A 26 -6.00 -10.69 23.39
C PHE A 26 -4.72 -10.00 22.96
N LEU A 27 -4.62 -8.69 23.16
CA LEU A 27 -3.42 -7.92 22.82
C LEU A 27 -2.20 -8.41 23.62
N ASP A 28 -2.36 -8.61 24.91
CA ASP A 28 -1.29 -9.07 25.80
C ASP A 28 -0.82 -10.49 25.46
N LYS A 29 -1.77 -11.41 25.18
CA LYS A 29 -1.47 -12.80 24.82
C LYS A 29 -0.68 -12.93 23.51
N ASN A 30 -0.92 -12.04 22.54
CA ASN A 30 -0.27 -12.05 21.24
C ASN A 30 0.86 -11.04 21.14
N ASP A 31 1.22 -10.38 22.24
CA ASP A 31 2.23 -9.30 22.33
C ASP A 31 2.06 -8.23 21.24
N ILE A 32 0.81 -7.83 21.00
CA ILE A 32 0.50 -6.80 20.00
C ILE A 32 0.70 -5.43 20.62
N ARG A 33 1.67 -4.69 20.10
CA ARG A 33 2.04 -3.34 20.54
C ARG A 33 2.18 -2.43 19.33
N PHE A 34 2.04 -1.14 19.57
CA PHE A 34 2.45 -0.12 18.62
C PHE A 34 3.97 -0.11 18.48
N LEU A 35 4.45 0.19 17.29
CA LEU A 35 5.86 0.46 17.09
C LEU A 35 6.21 1.78 17.81
N PRO A 36 7.26 1.83 18.66
CA PRO A 36 7.64 3.04 19.40
C PRO A 36 8.41 4.04 18.50
N THR A 37 7.76 4.47 17.41
CA THR A 37 8.30 5.48 16.50
C THR A 37 8.05 6.90 17.03
N PRO A 38 8.95 7.88 16.77
CA PRO A 38 8.74 9.25 17.18
C PRO A 38 7.53 9.88 16.50
N GLY A 39 6.57 10.34 17.30
CA GLY A 39 5.36 11.00 16.80
C GLY A 39 4.34 10.06 16.19
N ALA A 40 3.08 10.49 16.14
CA ALA A 40 1.97 9.71 15.63
C ALA A 40 1.96 9.71 14.08
N SER A 41 2.49 8.66 13.44
CA SER A 41 2.47 8.55 11.98
C SER A 41 2.49 7.10 11.54
N TYR A 42 1.41 6.66 10.89
CA TYR A 42 1.23 5.29 10.36
C TYR A 42 1.28 4.16 11.38
N GLN A 43 1.40 4.44 12.69
CA GLN A 43 1.49 3.44 13.76
C GLN A 43 0.27 2.50 13.83
N ASP A 44 -0.85 2.94 13.30
CA ASP A 44 -2.06 2.17 13.14
C ASP A 44 -1.92 1.05 12.08
N SER A 45 -1.00 1.16 11.13
CA SER A 45 -0.82 0.18 10.06
C SER A 45 -0.33 -1.17 10.57
N SER A 46 0.83 -1.22 11.22
CA SER A 46 1.36 -2.49 11.76
C SER A 46 0.52 -3.03 12.91
N PHE A 47 0.00 -2.14 13.77
CA PHE A 47 -0.88 -2.55 14.85
C PHE A 47 -2.13 -3.25 14.32
N THR A 48 -2.85 -2.63 13.38
CA THR A 48 -4.08 -3.20 12.81
C THR A 48 -3.79 -4.51 12.07
N PHE A 49 -2.71 -4.56 11.30
CA PHE A 49 -2.30 -5.78 10.62
C PHE A 49 -2.07 -6.94 11.61
N LYS A 50 -1.31 -6.72 12.68
CA LYS A 50 -1.05 -7.72 13.72
C LYS A 50 -2.34 -8.17 14.43
N VAL A 51 -3.24 -7.24 14.72
CA VAL A 51 -4.57 -7.56 15.30
C VAL A 51 -5.35 -8.46 14.37
N LEU A 52 -5.46 -8.12 13.09
CA LEU A 52 -6.22 -8.91 12.11
C LEU A 52 -5.60 -10.29 11.89
N ALA A 53 -4.27 -10.36 11.81
CA ALA A 53 -3.54 -11.61 11.62
C ALA A 53 -3.73 -12.60 12.78
N CYS A 54 -3.83 -12.09 14.03
CA CYS A 54 -4.00 -12.92 15.22
C CYS A 54 -5.45 -13.19 15.59
N ALA A 55 -6.41 -12.39 15.11
CA ALA A 55 -7.80 -12.48 15.53
C ALA A 55 -8.47 -13.72 14.94
N LYS A 56 -9.10 -14.52 15.83
CA LYS A 56 -9.92 -15.66 15.43
C LYS A 56 -11.39 -15.29 15.20
N ARG A 57 -11.81 -14.15 15.72
CA ARG A 57 -13.19 -13.67 15.62
C ARG A 57 -13.20 -12.15 15.56
N LEU A 58 -13.93 -11.62 14.59
CA LEU A 58 -14.18 -10.20 14.41
C LEU A 58 -15.68 -9.95 14.31
N ALA A 59 -16.15 -8.85 14.87
CA ALA A 59 -17.53 -8.40 14.76
C ALA A 59 -17.56 -6.96 14.29
N PHE A 60 -18.45 -6.64 13.37
CA PHE A 60 -18.69 -5.30 12.89
C PHE A 60 -20.00 -4.73 13.44
N SER A 61 -20.00 -3.41 13.65
CA SER A 61 -21.22 -2.65 13.95
C SER A 61 -21.37 -1.54 12.92
N GLY A 62 -22.54 -1.43 12.31
CA GLY A 62 -22.90 -0.33 11.41
C GLY A 62 -23.29 0.97 12.12
N ARG A 63 -23.22 1.01 13.46
CA ARG A 63 -23.57 2.22 14.21
C ARG A 63 -22.42 3.21 14.22
N ALA A 64 -22.71 4.48 13.98
CA ALA A 64 -21.75 5.55 14.15
C ALA A 64 -21.58 5.90 15.64
N PHE A 65 -20.37 5.78 16.16
CA PHE A 65 -20.04 6.08 17.55
C PHE A 65 -19.10 7.26 17.71
N LEU A 66 -18.48 7.72 16.63
CA LEU A 66 -17.38 8.66 16.67
C LEU A 66 -17.56 9.76 15.62
N HIS A 67 -17.33 10.99 16.03
CA HIS A 67 -17.16 12.12 15.13
C HIS A 67 -15.66 12.37 14.93
N TYR A 68 -15.13 11.97 13.76
CA TYR A 68 -13.72 12.17 13.44
C TYR A 68 -13.47 13.58 12.92
N ARG A 69 -12.70 14.36 13.68
CA ARG A 69 -12.34 15.72 13.32
C ARG A 69 -11.32 15.74 12.18
N GLN A 70 -11.66 16.36 11.05
CA GLN A 70 -10.79 16.42 9.87
C GLN A 70 -10.10 17.76 9.64
N ASP A 71 -10.54 18.82 10.33
CA ASP A 71 -10.07 20.20 10.20
C ASP A 71 -8.90 20.55 11.13
N ASN A 72 -8.23 19.58 11.71
CA ASN A 72 -7.09 19.80 12.58
C ASN A 72 -5.80 20.05 11.77
N GLU A 73 -5.38 21.31 11.68
CA GLU A 73 -4.15 21.73 11.00
C GLU A 73 -2.87 21.13 11.60
N ASN A 74 -2.90 20.78 12.90
CA ASN A 74 -1.80 20.12 13.61
C ASN A 74 -1.83 18.59 13.47
N SER A 75 -2.62 18.06 12.54
CA SER A 75 -2.65 16.62 12.28
C SER A 75 -1.27 16.12 11.88
N SER A 76 -0.88 14.97 12.41
CA SER A 76 0.38 14.27 12.09
C SER A 76 0.55 14.00 10.59
N VAL A 77 -0.56 14.04 9.85
CA VAL A 77 -0.63 13.89 8.39
C VAL A 77 0.22 14.94 7.65
N ASN A 78 0.42 16.14 8.21
CA ASN A 78 1.12 17.26 7.57
C ASN A 78 2.60 17.40 7.96
N SER A 79 3.16 16.48 8.74
CA SER A 79 4.53 16.59 9.27
C SER A 79 5.59 16.16 8.24
N LYS A 80 6.50 17.09 7.88
CA LYS A 80 7.61 16.88 6.93
C LYS A 80 8.67 15.87 7.39
N GLY A 81 8.80 15.59 8.70
CA GLY A 81 9.81 14.70 9.27
C GLY A 81 9.48 13.19 9.20
N LYS A 82 8.42 12.79 8.52
CA LYS A 82 7.86 11.43 8.62
C LYS A 82 7.80 10.67 7.29
N VAL A 83 8.71 10.98 6.38
CA VAL A 83 8.76 10.39 5.03
C VAL A 83 8.81 8.87 5.06
N TYR A 84 9.58 8.31 5.98
CA TYR A 84 9.86 6.87 6.07
C TYR A 84 9.11 6.13 7.17
N CYS A 85 8.26 6.80 7.96
CA CYS A 85 7.49 6.11 9.01
C CYS A 85 6.61 4.98 8.45
N VAL A 86 6.07 5.16 7.25
CA VAL A 86 5.31 4.10 6.57
C VAL A 86 6.19 2.88 6.27
N CYS A 87 7.46 3.11 5.94
CA CYS A 87 8.43 2.03 5.67
C CYS A 87 8.76 1.26 6.94
N ASP A 88 8.93 1.96 8.07
CA ASP A 88 9.21 1.33 9.36
C ASP A 88 8.04 0.45 9.81
N GLU A 89 6.80 0.90 9.60
CA GLU A 89 5.59 0.12 9.90
C GLU A 89 5.50 -1.15 9.04
N HIS A 90 5.81 -1.07 7.74
CA HIS A 90 5.81 -2.24 6.87
C HIS A 90 7.01 -3.19 7.12
N ALA A 91 8.15 -2.66 7.56
CA ALA A 91 9.26 -3.48 8.05
C ALA A 91 8.87 -4.25 9.33
N GLU A 92 8.11 -3.61 10.24
CA GLU A 92 7.59 -4.31 11.42
C GLU A 92 6.58 -5.40 11.06
N ILE A 93 5.72 -5.18 10.06
CA ILE A 93 4.80 -6.24 9.58
C ILE A 93 5.60 -7.41 9.01
N ALA A 94 6.64 -7.14 8.22
CA ALA A 94 7.52 -8.19 7.69
C ALA A 94 8.20 -8.98 8.82
N ARG A 95 8.81 -8.27 9.78
CA ARG A 95 9.43 -8.88 10.97
C ARG A 95 8.43 -9.75 11.74
N PHE A 96 7.21 -9.26 11.93
CA PHE A 96 6.15 -10.01 12.62
C PHE A 96 5.81 -11.32 11.88
N LEU A 97 5.70 -11.29 10.56
CA LEU A 97 5.45 -12.50 9.77
C LEU A 97 6.65 -13.44 9.73
N ASP A 98 7.87 -12.91 9.77
CA ASP A 98 9.08 -13.73 9.70
C ASP A 98 9.43 -14.38 11.04
N GLU A 99 9.31 -13.65 12.15
CA GLU A 99 9.83 -14.07 13.45
C GLU A 99 8.74 -14.51 14.41
N VAL A 100 7.55 -13.88 14.38
CA VAL A 100 6.49 -14.12 15.38
C VAL A 100 5.43 -15.07 14.82
N ARG A 101 5.05 -14.91 13.56
CA ARG A 101 4.00 -15.70 12.92
C ARG A 101 4.42 -16.26 11.55
N PRO A 102 5.54 -17.03 11.50
CA PRO A 102 5.98 -17.65 10.25
C PRO A 102 4.95 -18.62 9.64
N ASP A 103 4.06 -19.15 10.47
CA ASP A 103 2.91 -19.96 10.07
C ASP A 103 1.93 -19.21 9.15
N LEU A 104 1.87 -17.88 9.24
CA LEU A 104 0.99 -17.03 8.43
C LEU A 104 1.70 -16.41 7.21
N LYS A 105 3.02 -16.53 7.11
CA LYS A 105 3.80 -15.83 6.08
C LYS A 105 3.33 -16.15 4.66
N GLN A 106 3.07 -17.42 4.36
CA GLN A 106 2.60 -17.84 3.05
C GLN A 106 1.23 -17.23 2.69
N ALA A 107 0.30 -17.21 3.64
CA ALA A 107 -1.04 -16.68 3.41
C ALA A 107 -1.10 -15.14 3.40
N LEU A 108 -0.31 -14.49 4.26
CA LEU A 108 -0.38 -13.03 4.46
C LEU A 108 0.75 -12.25 3.78
N GLY A 109 1.75 -12.90 3.20
CA GLY A 109 2.80 -12.22 2.43
C GLY A 109 2.23 -11.39 1.27
N PRO A 110 1.42 -11.98 0.38
CA PRO A 110 0.77 -11.22 -0.71
C PRO A 110 -0.16 -10.11 -0.19
N VAL A 111 -0.88 -10.36 0.92
CA VAL A 111 -1.72 -9.33 1.57
C VAL A 111 -0.89 -8.16 2.08
N ARG A 112 0.27 -8.46 2.69
CA ARG A 112 1.23 -7.45 3.15
C ARG A 112 1.77 -6.63 1.98
N ALA A 113 2.18 -7.29 0.90
CA ALA A 113 2.73 -6.63 -0.29
C ALA A 113 1.69 -5.66 -0.90
N HIS A 114 0.44 -6.08 -1.05
CA HIS A 114 -0.63 -5.22 -1.53
C HIS A 114 -0.90 -4.04 -0.58
N THR A 115 -1.05 -4.30 0.73
CA THR A 115 -1.26 -3.23 1.72
C THR A 115 -0.12 -2.22 1.70
N LYS A 116 1.12 -2.69 1.56
CA LYS A 116 2.30 -1.84 1.44
C LYS A 116 2.26 -0.98 0.18
N PHE A 117 1.95 -1.58 -0.97
CA PHE A 117 1.81 -0.84 -2.22
C PHE A 117 0.81 0.32 -2.07
N LEU A 118 -0.38 0.07 -1.52
CA LEU A 118 -1.40 1.10 -1.30
C LEU A 118 -0.92 2.21 -0.36
N ASN A 119 -0.29 1.85 0.74
CA ASN A 119 0.20 2.79 1.74
C ASN A 119 1.38 3.64 1.21
N TYR A 120 2.30 3.04 0.47
CA TYR A 120 3.44 3.74 -0.13
C TYR A 120 2.99 4.68 -1.23
N ARG A 121 2.07 4.24 -2.08
CA ARG A 121 1.43 5.07 -3.10
C ARG A 121 0.75 6.30 -2.48
N TRP A 122 -0.04 6.09 -1.43
CA TRP A 122 -0.70 7.18 -0.72
C TRP A 122 0.30 8.14 -0.04
N ASN A 123 1.36 7.60 0.56
CA ASN A 123 2.44 8.42 1.13
C ASN A 123 3.14 9.26 0.06
N TYR A 124 3.54 8.63 -1.06
CA TYR A 124 4.17 9.28 -2.20
C TYR A 124 3.36 10.49 -2.69
N ASP A 125 2.05 10.33 -2.78
CA ASP A 125 1.14 11.37 -3.24
C ASP A 125 1.11 12.62 -2.35
N ARG A 126 1.50 12.47 -1.10
CA ARG A 126 1.48 13.54 -0.08
C ARG A 126 2.84 14.17 0.17
N LEU A 127 3.90 13.53 -0.30
CA LEU A 127 5.24 14.08 -0.13
C LEU A 127 5.43 15.37 -0.95
N GLY A 128 6.22 16.28 -0.39
CA GLY A 128 6.75 17.41 -1.14
C GLY A 128 7.67 16.92 -2.27
N ASP A 129 7.71 17.65 -3.39
CA ASP A 129 8.40 17.19 -4.61
C ASP A 129 9.87 16.86 -4.38
N GLN A 130 10.54 17.57 -3.46
CA GLN A 130 11.94 17.34 -3.11
C GLN A 130 12.21 15.96 -2.45
N LEU A 131 11.18 15.32 -1.90
CA LEU A 131 11.29 14.03 -1.20
C LEU A 131 10.80 12.85 -2.05
N LYS A 132 10.05 13.14 -3.12
CA LYS A 132 9.43 12.10 -3.95
C LYS A 132 10.44 11.20 -4.64
N GLY A 133 11.55 11.77 -5.13
CA GLY A 133 12.56 10.99 -5.86
C GLY A 133 13.19 9.91 -4.97
N GLU A 134 13.71 10.30 -3.82
CA GLU A 134 14.35 9.39 -2.86
C GLU A 134 13.36 8.34 -2.33
N PHE A 135 12.13 8.75 -2.01
CA PHE A 135 11.11 7.81 -1.57
C PHE A 135 10.73 6.81 -2.68
N LEU A 136 10.63 7.26 -3.92
CA LEU A 136 10.30 6.41 -5.06
C LEU A 136 11.40 5.37 -5.34
N ASP A 137 12.67 5.73 -5.19
CA ASP A 137 13.78 4.79 -5.31
C ASP A 137 13.67 3.68 -4.27
N ARG A 138 13.39 4.03 -3.02
CA ARG A 138 13.16 3.04 -1.96
C ARG A 138 11.93 2.18 -2.26
N PHE A 139 10.83 2.80 -2.68
CA PHE A 139 9.59 2.09 -3.04
C PHE A 139 9.84 1.05 -4.12
N ARG A 140 10.53 1.45 -5.21
CA ARG A 140 10.94 0.55 -6.30
C ARG A 140 11.79 -0.63 -5.80
N ASP A 141 12.80 -0.36 -5.00
CA ASP A 141 13.72 -1.39 -4.53
C ASP A 141 13.03 -2.41 -3.62
N GLU A 142 12.09 -1.95 -2.78
CA GLU A 142 11.30 -2.82 -1.93
C GLU A 142 10.26 -3.63 -2.72
N ILE A 143 9.64 -3.07 -3.77
CA ILE A 143 8.77 -3.85 -4.69
C ILE A 143 9.58 -4.95 -5.39
N ARG A 144 10.79 -4.64 -5.87
CA ARG A 144 11.66 -5.65 -6.50
C ARG A 144 11.97 -6.80 -5.56
N GLN A 145 12.16 -6.53 -4.27
CA GLN A 145 12.36 -7.57 -3.27
C GLN A 145 11.11 -8.45 -3.10
N GLU A 146 9.92 -7.87 -3.10
CA GLU A 146 8.66 -8.59 -2.99
C GLU A 146 8.36 -9.46 -4.22
N ILE A 147 8.72 -8.99 -5.41
CA ILE A 147 8.68 -9.79 -6.63
C ILE A 147 9.68 -10.96 -6.53
N ALA A 148 10.91 -10.69 -6.11
CA ALA A 148 11.94 -11.70 -5.97
C ALA A 148 11.63 -12.77 -4.91
N SER A 149 10.92 -12.39 -3.84
CA SER A 149 10.46 -13.31 -2.78
C SER A 149 9.18 -14.07 -3.13
N GLY A 150 8.47 -13.66 -4.20
CA GLY A 150 7.19 -14.24 -4.62
C GLY A 150 5.98 -13.71 -3.83
N GLU A 151 6.14 -12.71 -2.98
CA GLU A 151 5.00 -12.05 -2.33
C GLU A 151 4.15 -11.27 -3.36
N ILE A 152 4.79 -10.75 -4.42
CA ILE A 152 4.13 -10.35 -5.65
C ILE A 152 4.44 -11.44 -6.69
N ALA A 153 3.45 -12.27 -7.00
CA ALA A 153 3.64 -13.38 -7.92
C ALA A 153 4.03 -12.89 -9.33
N SER A 154 4.99 -13.55 -9.96
CA SER A 154 5.44 -13.21 -11.32
C SER A 154 4.32 -13.24 -12.37
N GLY A 155 3.33 -14.11 -12.17
CA GLY A 155 2.16 -14.20 -13.04
C GLY A 155 1.33 -12.92 -13.14
N TYR A 156 1.45 -11.99 -12.20
CA TYR A 156 0.88 -10.64 -12.35
C TYR A 156 1.61 -9.84 -13.43
N LEU A 157 2.93 -9.95 -13.47
CA LEU A 157 3.78 -9.13 -14.36
C LEU A 157 3.76 -9.63 -15.80
N ASP A 158 3.68 -10.94 -16.02
CA ASP A 158 3.58 -11.55 -17.35
C ASP A 158 2.14 -11.77 -17.82
N GLY A 159 1.17 -11.45 -16.98
CA GLY A 159 -0.26 -11.56 -17.29
C GLY A 159 -0.85 -12.96 -17.17
N SER A 160 -0.03 -14.00 -16.90
CA SER A 160 -0.52 -15.40 -16.86
C SER A 160 -1.52 -15.66 -15.73
N ILE A 161 -1.47 -14.86 -14.65
CA ILE A 161 -2.39 -14.99 -13.51
C ILE A 161 -3.84 -14.67 -13.91
N TRP A 162 -4.05 -13.83 -14.93
CA TRP A 162 -5.39 -13.44 -15.37
C TRP A 162 -6.10 -14.55 -16.17
N ASP A 163 -5.35 -15.49 -16.72
CA ASP A 163 -5.84 -16.61 -17.52
C ASP A 163 -6.22 -17.83 -16.67
N ASP A 164 -5.76 -17.86 -15.40
CA ASP A 164 -6.03 -18.97 -14.49
C ASP A 164 -7.34 -18.75 -13.72
N GLU A 165 -8.39 -19.52 -14.07
CA GLU A 165 -9.68 -19.46 -13.40
C GLU A 165 -9.63 -19.84 -11.91
N GLN A 166 -8.66 -20.65 -11.49
CA GLN A 166 -8.53 -21.08 -10.10
C GLN A 166 -7.96 -19.97 -9.23
N THR A 167 -7.10 -19.13 -9.77
CA THR A 167 -6.50 -18.00 -9.05
C THR A 167 -7.35 -16.73 -9.07
N ARG A 168 -8.29 -16.57 -9.99
CA ARG A 168 -9.17 -15.39 -10.09
C ARG A 168 -9.92 -15.04 -8.80
N GLY A 169 -10.25 -16.03 -7.98
CA GLY A 169 -10.92 -15.83 -6.69
C GLY A 169 -10.01 -15.32 -5.57
N PHE A 170 -8.69 -15.26 -5.80
CA PHE A 170 -7.68 -14.94 -4.80
C PHE A 170 -6.72 -13.85 -5.26
N LEU A 171 -7.13 -13.03 -6.24
CA LEU A 171 -6.31 -11.94 -6.73
C LEU A 171 -6.21 -10.84 -5.66
N TYR A 172 -4.99 -10.46 -5.33
CA TYR A 172 -4.71 -9.40 -4.36
C TYR A 172 -4.53 -8.04 -5.03
N PHE A 173 -4.11 -8.02 -6.30
CA PHE A 173 -3.86 -6.80 -7.06
C PHE A 173 -4.85 -6.65 -8.19
N GLU A 174 -5.30 -5.42 -8.41
CA GLU A 174 -6.08 -5.04 -9.58
C GLU A 174 -5.15 -4.79 -10.79
N PRO A 175 -5.64 -4.96 -12.04
CA PRO A 175 -4.80 -4.74 -13.23
C PRO A 175 -4.09 -3.39 -13.26
N TRP A 176 -4.76 -2.30 -12.88
CA TRP A 176 -4.18 -0.97 -12.85
C TRP A 176 -3.07 -0.82 -11.79
N GLU A 177 -3.13 -1.57 -10.69
CA GLU A 177 -2.10 -1.59 -9.67
C GLU A 177 -0.83 -2.26 -10.19
N ILE A 178 -0.99 -3.31 -10.98
CA ILE A 178 0.12 -3.99 -11.65
C ILE A 178 0.76 -3.09 -12.70
N GLU A 179 -0.05 -2.35 -13.49
CA GLU A 179 0.47 -1.35 -14.43
C GLU A 179 1.35 -0.31 -13.67
N GLU A 180 0.88 0.21 -12.53
CA GLU A 180 1.68 1.15 -11.70
C GLU A 180 2.94 0.49 -11.12
N ILE A 181 2.86 -0.77 -10.66
CA ILE A 181 4.03 -1.52 -10.16
C ILE A 181 5.08 -1.68 -11.27
N GLN A 182 4.66 -2.04 -12.49
CA GLN A 182 5.57 -2.14 -13.63
C GLN A 182 6.22 -0.79 -13.95
N GLU A 183 5.46 0.30 -13.96
CA GLU A 183 6.01 1.64 -14.17
C GLU A 183 7.04 2.01 -13.10
N ILE A 184 6.76 1.73 -11.82
CA ILE A 184 7.69 1.99 -10.71
C ILE A 184 8.98 1.20 -10.88
N VAL A 185 8.88 -0.07 -11.26
CA VAL A 185 10.03 -0.98 -11.38
C VAL A 185 10.89 -0.68 -12.60
N GLU A 186 10.26 -0.44 -13.75
CA GLU A 186 10.91 -0.32 -15.05
C GLU A 186 11.35 1.12 -15.36
N ASP A 187 10.48 2.08 -15.08
CA ASP A 187 10.68 3.49 -15.41
C ASP A 187 10.09 4.42 -14.34
N PRO A 188 10.74 4.54 -13.17
CA PRO A 188 10.23 5.36 -12.06
C PRO A 188 10.05 6.83 -12.44
N LYS A 189 10.82 7.32 -13.43
CA LYS A 189 10.67 8.68 -13.95
C LYS A 189 9.35 8.84 -14.69
N PHE A 190 8.98 7.86 -15.51
CA PHE A 190 7.68 7.85 -16.18
C PHE A 190 6.54 7.80 -15.16
N TYR A 191 6.61 6.90 -14.18
CA TYR A 191 5.64 6.82 -13.09
C TYR A 191 5.45 8.17 -12.39
N ALA A 192 6.53 8.85 -12.02
CA ALA A 192 6.46 10.15 -11.35
C ALA A 192 5.72 11.20 -12.19
N VAL A 193 5.97 11.25 -13.49
CA VAL A 193 5.28 12.16 -14.41
C VAL A 193 3.83 11.76 -14.62
N HIS A 194 3.56 10.47 -14.80
CA HIS A 194 2.21 9.91 -14.95
C HIS A 194 1.35 10.28 -13.73
N ARG A 195 1.87 10.00 -12.54
CA ARG A 195 1.18 10.28 -11.28
C ARG A 195 0.91 11.77 -11.05
N ALA A 196 1.85 12.63 -11.43
CA ALA A 196 1.66 14.08 -11.36
C ALA A 196 0.61 14.57 -12.36
N CYS A 197 0.52 13.94 -13.54
CA CYS A 197 -0.45 14.29 -14.58
C CYS A 197 -1.87 13.86 -14.27
N GLU A 198 -2.09 12.77 -13.54
CA GLU A 198 -3.43 12.36 -13.10
C GLU A 198 -4.13 13.43 -12.26
N LYS A 199 -3.35 14.21 -11.52
CA LYS A 199 -3.83 15.29 -10.66
C LYS A 199 -3.99 16.64 -11.40
N SER A 200 -3.56 16.73 -12.65
CA SER A 200 -3.59 17.98 -13.42
C SER A 200 -4.77 18.03 -14.39
N SER A 201 -5.46 19.16 -14.43
CA SER A 201 -6.58 19.42 -15.33
C SER A 201 -6.10 20.08 -16.63
N GLY A 202 -5.92 19.32 -17.70
CA GLY A 202 -5.71 19.88 -19.03
C GLY A 202 -4.84 19.04 -19.96
N LYS A 203 -5.43 18.54 -21.07
CA LYS A 203 -4.74 17.67 -22.04
C LYS A 203 -3.43 18.27 -22.59
N LYS A 204 -3.41 19.58 -22.87
CA LYS A 204 -2.21 20.26 -23.43
C LYS A 204 -1.06 20.30 -22.42
N GLU A 205 -1.33 20.59 -21.16
CA GLU A 205 -0.33 20.65 -20.11
C GLU A 205 0.22 19.26 -19.79
N THR A 206 -0.64 18.28 -19.76
CA THR A 206 -0.27 16.86 -19.61
C THR A 206 0.72 16.43 -20.70
N ILE A 207 0.41 16.68 -21.98
CA ILE A 207 1.31 16.33 -23.09
C ILE A 207 2.65 17.04 -22.98
N LYS A 208 2.69 18.34 -22.60
CA LYS A 208 3.92 19.08 -22.39
C LYS A 208 4.80 18.46 -21.30
N ARG A 209 4.21 18.02 -20.19
CA ARG A 209 4.95 17.36 -19.09
C ARG A 209 5.59 16.06 -19.54
N TYR A 210 4.85 15.21 -20.25
CA TYR A 210 5.42 13.97 -20.80
C TYR A 210 6.53 14.25 -21.80
N TRP A 211 6.33 15.24 -22.69
CA TRP A 211 7.34 15.64 -23.66
C TRP A 211 8.61 16.14 -22.96
N ALA A 212 8.49 17.00 -21.97
CA ALA A 212 9.62 17.54 -21.22
C ALA A 212 10.40 16.47 -20.45
N ALA A 213 9.71 15.43 -19.97
CA ALA A 213 10.32 14.37 -19.17
C ALA A 213 10.99 13.26 -19.99
N GLY A 214 10.40 12.85 -21.13
CA GLY A 214 10.85 11.70 -21.92
C GLY A 214 10.62 11.82 -23.42
N GLY A 215 10.27 13.04 -23.92
CA GLY A 215 10.08 13.31 -25.35
C GLY A 215 8.95 12.50 -25.99
N ALA A 216 9.14 12.16 -27.26
CA ALA A 216 8.14 11.42 -28.04
C ALA A 216 7.81 10.03 -27.45
N SER A 217 8.78 9.38 -26.80
CA SER A 217 8.59 8.05 -26.20
C SER A 217 7.51 8.07 -25.11
N TYR A 218 7.59 9.01 -24.17
CA TYR A 218 6.61 9.14 -23.10
C TYR A 218 5.21 9.53 -23.61
N VAL A 219 5.16 10.44 -24.57
CA VAL A 219 3.89 10.85 -25.19
C VAL A 219 3.23 9.67 -25.93
N SER A 220 4.01 8.90 -26.69
CA SER A 220 3.52 7.71 -27.40
C SER A 220 2.97 6.67 -26.44
N ARG A 221 3.69 6.36 -25.34
CA ARG A 221 3.28 5.38 -24.33
C ARG A 221 1.91 5.72 -23.73
N VAL A 222 1.65 6.99 -23.40
CA VAL A 222 0.36 7.43 -22.85
C VAL A 222 -0.76 7.38 -23.89
N LEU A 223 -0.47 7.71 -25.13
CA LEU A 223 -1.48 7.64 -26.20
C LEU A 223 -1.88 6.19 -26.46
N THR A 224 -0.93 5.26 -26.49
CA THR A 224 -1.23 3.83 -26.71
C THR A 224 -2.00 3.21 -25.54
N SER A 225 -1.65 3.51 -24.28
CA SER A 225 -2.35 2.98 -23.10
C SER A 225 -3.82 3.44 -23.01
N LYS A 226 -4.14 4.64 -23.50
CA LYS A 226 -5.53 5.15 -23.56
C LYS A 226 -6.39 4.55 -24.68
N PHE A 227 -5.78 3.96 -25.69
CA PHE A 227 -6.49 3.30 -26.79
C PHE A 227 -6.65 1.79 -26.58
N SER A 228 -6.04 1.23 -25.53
CA SER A 228 -6.13 -0.20 -25.16
C SER A 228 -7.21 -0.47 -24.07
N ARG A 229 -7.96 0.55 -23.70
CA ARG A 229 -9.12 0.50 -22.79
C ARG A 229 -10.41 0.82 -23.63
#